data_68f32a6b8e7b29ac407cfc2fbb993722
#
_entry.id   68f32a6b8e7b29ac407cfc2fbb993722
#
_cell.length_a   1.000
_cell.length_b   1.000
_cell.length_c   1.000
_cell.angle_alpha   90.00
_cell.angle_beta   90.00
_cell.angle_gamma   90.00
#
_symmetry.space_group_name_H-M   'P 1'
#
loop_
_entity.id
_entity.type
_entity.pdbx_description
1 polymer ?
#
loop_
_entity_poly.entity_id
_entity_poly.type
_entity_poly.pdbx_seq_one_letter_code
_entity_poly.pdbx_strand_id
1 'polypeptide(L)'
;MVMAPGDSASTSAAGVRSLQGDGQIKIEMHFLPDIYVPCEVCEGKRYNRETLQVTYRGKNISEVLDMTVEDALVFFENIPGIKRKLQTLYDVGLGYIRLGQPATTLSGGEAQRVKLASELHRRQTGKTFYILDEPTTGLHFEDVRQLLVVLQRLVDAGNTVLVIEHNLDVIKSADYIVDLGPEGGDRGGAIVAQGTPEHVATVKESHTGRFLARML
;
A
#
# COMPACT_ATOMS: atom_id res chain seq x y z
N MET A 1 -11.17 2.38 -1.85
CA MET A 1 -12.10 3.01 -0.90
C MET A 1 -12.30 2.03 0.24
N VAL A 2 -11.43 2.10 1.25
CA VAL A 2 -11.64 1.37 2.50
C VAL A 2 -12.78 2.11 3.20
N MET A 3 -13.97 1.51 3.25
CA MET A 3 -15.10 2.07 3.97
C MET A 3 -14.81 2.03 5.47
N ALA A 4 -14.94 3.17 6.13
CA ALA A 4 -14.97 3.24 7.59
C ALA A 4 -16.22 2.51 8.11
N PRO A 5 -16.16 1.86 9.28
CA PRO A 5 -17.34 1.23 9.89
C PRO A 5 -18.28 2.34 10.39
N GLY A 6 -19.31 2.66 9.61
CA GLY A 6 -20.27 3.71 9.96
C GLY A 6 -21.43 3.92 8.98
N ASP A 7 -21.27 3.56 7.70
CA ASP A 7 -22.31 3.78 6.69
C ASP A 7 -22.99 2.47 6.27
N SER A 8 -23.72 1.86 7.19
CA SER A 8 -24.37 0.56 6.98
C SER A 8 -25.73 0.61 6.28
N ALA A 9 -26.20 1.79 5.83
CA ALA A 9 -27.57 1.92 5.33
C ALA A 9 -27.73 1.90 3.79
N SER A 10 -26.69 2.20 2.99
CA SER A 10 -26.83 2.31 1.53
C SER A 10 -26.30 1.12 0.72
N THR A 11 -25.45 0.29 1.31
CA THR A 11 -24.85 -0.89 0.63
C THR A 11 -25.73 -2.14 0.68
N SER A 12 -26.75 -2.17 1.53
CA SER A 12 -27.58 -3.37 1.77
C SER A 12 -28.57 -3.71 0.66
N ALA A 13 -28.88 -2.79 -0.26
CA ALA A 13 -29.83 -3.02 -1.34
C ALA A 13 -29.21 -3.64 -2.60
N ALA A 14 -27.95 -3.34 -2.89
CA ALA A 14 -27.25 -3.79 -4.11
C ALA A 14 -26.38 -5.05 -3.89
N GLY A 15 -25.91 -5.27 -2.66
CA GLY A 15 -25.15 -6.46 -2.27
C GLY A 15 -26.02 -7.66 -1.92
N VAL A 16 -25.46 -8.85 -1.97
CA VAL A 16 -26.15 -10.07 -1.51
C VAL A 16 -26.28 -10.00 0.02
N ARG A 17 -27.52 -9.89 0.52
CA ARG A 17 -27.82 -9.67 1.95
C ARG A 17 -27.20 -10.68 2.91
N SER A 18 -27.01 -11.93 2.47
CA SER A 18 -26.43 -13.02 3.30
C SER A 18 -24.97 -12.82 3.65
N LEU A 19 -24.26 -11.84 3.01
CA LEU A 19 -22.80 -11.74 3.10
C LEU A 19 -22.29 -10.30 3.25
N GLN A 20 -23.17 -9.36 3.55
CA GLN A 20 -22.80 -7.94 3.64
C GLN A 20 -22.07 -7.40 2.38
N GLY A 21 -22.10 -8.13 1.25
CA GLY A 21 -21.48 -7.76 -0.01
C GLY A 21 -20.03 -8.21 -0.19
N ASP A 22 -19.46 -9.02 0.70
CA ASP A 22 -18.06 -9.44 0.63
C ASP A 22 -17.77 -10.51 -0.44
N GLY A 23 -18.80 -11.18 -0.96
CA GLY A 23 -18.66 -12.23 -1.96
C GLY A 23 -18.04 -13.53 -1.45
N GLN A 24 -17.66 -13.57 -0.18
CA GLN A 24 -17.04 -14.73 0.50
C GLN A 24 -17.70 -14.97 1.84
N ILE A 25 -17.77 -16.23 2.25
CA ILE A 25 -18.22 -16.67 3.58
C ILE A 25 -16.98 -16.93 4.41
N LYS A 26 -16.88 -16.25 5.55
CA LYS A 26 -15.86 -16.53 6.55
C LYS A 26 -16.30 -17.73 7.40
N ILE A 27 -15.51 -18.78 7.41
CA ILE A 27 -15.68 -19.93 8.30
C ILE A 27 -14.67 -19.79 9.44
N GLU A 28 -15.15 -19.44 10.62
CA GLU A 28 -14.30 -19.30 11.81
C GLU A 28 -13.92 -20.67 12.36
N MET A 29 -12.62 -20.87 12.56
CA MET A 29 -12.07 -22.09 13.15
C MET A 29 -11.38 -21.77 14.46
N HIS A 30 -11.81 -22.37 15.58
CA HIS A 30 -11.29 -22.03 16.91
C HIS A 30 -9.79 -22.27 17.13
N PHE A 31 -9.16 -23.16 16.34
CA PHE A 31 -7.73 -23.54 16.51
C PHE A 31 -6.90 -23.44 15.23
N LEU A 32 -7.51 -23.02 14.11
CA LEU A 32 -6.87 -22.87 12.81
C LEU A 32 -7.18 -21.48 12.24
N PRO A 33 -6.39 -20.99 11.28
CA PRO A 33 -6.72 -19.75 10.56
C PRO A 33 -8.11 -19.84 9.92
N ASP A 34 -8.86 -18.74 9.96
CA ASP A 34 -10.17 -18.63 9.32
C ASP A 34 -10.09 -18.95 7.84
N ILE A 35 -11.05 -19.72 7.32
CA ILE A 35 -11.16 -20.05 5.91
C ILE A 35 -12.20 -19.15 5.25
N TYR A 36 -11.86 -18.64 4.07
CA TYR A 36 -12.76 -17.85 3.24
C TYR A 36 -13.15 -18.64 2.00
N VAL A 37 -14.44 -18.94 1.85
CA VAL A 37 -14.98 -19.66 0.69
C VAL A 37 -15.86 -18.72 -0.15
N PRO A 38 -15.85 -18.83 -1.49
CA PRO A 38 -16.76 -18.07 -2.32
C PRO A 38 -18.23 -18.32 -1.94
N CYS A 39 -19.03 -17.28 -1.98
CA CYS A 39 -20.46 -17.40 -1.75
C CYS A 39 -21.13 -18.17 -2.90
N GLU A 40 -21.86 -19.23 -2.59
CA GLU A 40 -22.61 -20.02 -3.56
C GLU A 40 -23.71 -19.22 -4.29
N VAL A 41 -24.29 -18.21 -3.63
CA VAL A 41 -25.38 -17.39 -4.20
C VAL A 41 -24.90 -16.39 -5.25
N CYS A 42 -23.77 -15.71 -5.01
CA CYS A 42 -23.24 -14.73 -5.94
C CYS A 42 -21.96 -15.18 -6.66
N GLU A 43 -21.47 -16.41 -6.40
CA GLU A 43 -20.25 -16.95 -7.01
C GLU A 43 -19.05 -16.00 -6.92
N GLY A 44 -18.92 -15.30 -5.80
CA GLY A 44 -17.87 -14.32 -5.59
C GLY A 44 -18.14 -12.92 -6.20
N LYS A 45 -19.21 -12.74 -6.98
CA LYS A 45 -19.51 -11.46 -7.69
C LYS A 45 -19.96 -10.32 -6.78
N ARG A 46 -20.26 -10.57 -5.51
CA ARG A 46 -20.65 -9.61 -4.46
C ARG A 46 -22.02 -8.94 -4.65
N TYR A 47 -22.50 -8.81 -5.86
CA TYR A 47 -23.71 -8.06 -6.24
C TYR A 47 -24.82 -9.00 -6.71
N ASN A 48 -26.07 -8.55 -6.58
CA ASN A 48 -27.23 -9.26 -7.08
C ASN A 48 -27.31 -9.18 -8.62
N ARG A 49 -28.15 -10.05 -9.21
CA ARG A 49 -28.30 -10.14 -10.66
C ARG A 49 -28.76 -8.85 -11.31
N GLU A 50 -29.63 -8.08 -10.64
CA GLU A 50 -30.16 -6.83 -11.16
C GLU A 50 -29.05 -5.75 -11.24
N THR A 51 -28.23 -5.62 -10.20
CA THR A 51 -27.08 -4.71 -10.18
C THR A 51 -26.04 -5.08 -11.25
N LEU A 52 -25.83 -6.38 -11.51
CA LEU A 52 -24.89 -6.84 -12.54
C LEU A 52 -25.37 -6.59 -13.98
N GLN A 53 -26.65 -6.24 -14.19
CA GLN A 53 -27.13 -5.83 -15.51
C GLN A 53 -26.73 -4.39 -15.87
N VAL A 54 -26.39 -3.56 -14.89
CA VAL A 54 -25.91 -2.20 -15.13
C VAL A 54 -24.47 -2.25 -15.58
N THR A 55 -24.20 -1.66 -16.75
CA THR A 55 -22.86 -1.65 -17.34
C THR A 55 -22.39 -0.24 -17.63
N TYR A 56 -21.10 0.00 -17.48
CA TYR A 56 -20.39 1.18 -17.94
C TYR A 56 -19.28 0.74 -18.90
N ARG A 57 -19.27 1.28 -20.13
CA ARG A 57 -18.33 0.87 -21.20
C ARG A 57 -18.26 -0.65 -21.40
N GLY A 58 -19.41 -1.33 -21.30
CA GLY A 58 -19.56 -2.78 -21.51
C GLY A 58 -19.12 -3.65 -20.33
N LYS A 59 -18.77 -3.09 -19.19
CA LYS A 59 -18.40 -3.83 -17.98
C LYS A 59 -19.33 -3.52 -16.81
N ASN A 60 -19.74 -4.57 -16.09
CA ASN A 60 -20.49 -4.44 -14.85
C ASN A 60 -19.56 -4.21 -13.67
N ILE A 61 -20.13 -3.93 -12.49
CA ILE A 61 -19.33 -3.62 -11.30
C ILE A 61 -18.42 -4.77 -10.85
N SER A 62 -18.83 -6.03 -11.02
CA SER A 62 -17.97 -7.18 -10.67
C SER A 62 -16.75 -7.25 -11.59
N GLU A 63 -16.94 -7.07 -12.89
CA GLU A 63 -15.85 -7.04 -13.88
C GLU A 63 -14.91 -5.84 -13.66
N VAL A 64 -15.45 -4.71 -13.19
CA VAL A 64 -14.63 -3.54 -12.80
C VAL A 64 -13.80 -3.84 -11.57
N LEU A 65 -14.36 -4.52 -10.57
CA LEU A 65 -13.63 -4.90 -9.35
C LEU A 65 -12.54 -5.95 -9.63
N ASP A 66 -12.67 -6.73 -10.69
CA ASP A 66 -11.66 -7.70 -11.12
C ASP A 66 -10.48 -7.07 -11.89
N MET A 67 -10.62 -5.82 -12.35
CA MET A 67 -9.52 -5.11 -12.98
C MET A 67 -8.38 -4.84 -12.01
N THR A 68 -7.16 -4.86 -12.55
CA THR A 68 -6.01 -4.28 -11.86
C THR A 68 -6.15 -2.75 -11.77
N VAL A 69 -5.40 -2.11 -10.88
CA VAL A 69 -5.33 -0.65 -10.81
C VAL A 69 -4.85 -0.06 -12.14
N GLU A 70 -3.89 -0.72 -12.80
CA GLU A 70 -3.35 -0.31 -14.10
C GLU A 70 -4.42 -0.36 -15.20
N ASP A 71 -5.15 -1.47 -15.32
CA ASP A 71 -6.25 -1.60 -16.29
C ASP A 71 -7.36 -0.57 -16.02
N ALA A 72 -7.67 -0.35 -14.74
CA ALA A 72 -8.69 0.60 -14.33
C ALA A 72 -8.31 2.05 -14.62
N LEU A 73 -7.02 2.41 -14.58
CA LEU A 73 -6.52 3.73 -14.99
C LEU A 73 -6.87 4.04 -16.45
N VAL A 74 -6.70 3.06 -17.33
CA VAL A 74 -7.06 3.18 -18.75
C VAL A 74 -8.57 3.21 -18.92
N PHE A 75 -9.28 2.32 -18.22
CA PHE A 75 -10.74 2.22 -18.31
C PHE A 75 -11.45 3.51 -17.87
N PHE A 76 -10.97 4.15 -16.80
CA PHE A 76 -11.52 5.38 -16.23
C PHE A 76 -10.77 6.66 -16.65
N GLU A 77 -10.01 6.63 -17.75
CA GLU A 77 -9.20 7.76 -18.23
C GLU A 77 -9.97 9.10 -18.32
N ASN A 78 -11.27 9.04 -18.69
CA ASN A 78 -12.14 10.20 -18.89
C ASN A 78 -12.93 10.59 -17.63
N ILE A 79 -12.66 9.95 -16.47
CA ILE A 79 -13.30 10.29 -15.19
C ILE A 79 -12.24 10.81 -14.21
N PRO A 80 -11.96 12.13 -14.19
CA PRO A 80 -10.83 12.69 -13.45
C PRO A 80 -10.83 12.36 -11.96
N GLY A 81 -12.02 12.27 -11.33
CA GLY A 81 -12.14 11.96 -9.90
C GLY A 81 -11.72 10.54 -9.55
N ILE A 82 -12.00 9.56 -10.43
CA ILE A 82 -11.58 8.16 -10.27
C ILE A 82 -10.11 8.03 -10.66
N LYS A 83 -9.73 8.54 -11.84
CA LYS A 83 -8.37 8.48 -12.36
C LYS A 83 -7.34 8.96 -11.35
N ARG A 84 -7.59 10.11 -10.69
CA ARG A 84 -6.66 10.66 -9.70
C ARG A 84 -6.44 9.72 -8.51
N LYS A 85 -7.47 9.01 -8.04
CA LYS A 85 -7.35 8.04 -6.94
C LYS A 85 -6.57 6.79 -7.37
N LEU A 86 -6.88 6.29 -8.57
CA LEU A 86 -6.17 5.15 -9.14
C LEU A 86 -4.70 5.48 -9.42
N GLN A 87 -4.43 6.70 -9.92
CA GLN A 87 -3.05 7.16 -10.13
C GLN A 87 -2.25 7.17 -8.84
N THR A 88 -2.84 7.60 -7.72
CA THR A 88 -2.15 7.57 -6.43
C THR A 88 -1.81 6.13 -5.99
N LEU A 89 -2.69 5.15 -6.25
CA LEU A 89 -2.40 3.73 -5.99
C LEU A 89 -1.30 3.21 -6.92
N TYR A 90 -1.32 3.59 -8.18
CA TYR A 90 -0.28 3.23 -9.15
C TYR A 90 1.08 3.81 -8.76
N ASP A 91 1.12 5.09 -8.36
CA ASP A 91 2.34 5.81 -7.97
C ASP A 91 3.05 5.18 -6.77
N VAL A 92 2.32 4.48 -5.88
CA VAL A 92 2.91 3.73 -4.75
C VAL A 92 3.28 2.28 -5.10
N GLY A 93 3.31 1.93 -6.39
CA GLY A 93 3.68 0.58 -6.85
C GLY A 93 2.60 -0.47 -6.65
N LEU A 94 1.32 -0.09 -6.64
CA LEU A 94 0.17 -0.99 -6.51
C LEU A 94 -0.61 -1.16 -7.82
N GLY A 95 0.06 -1.02 -8.97
CA GLY A 95 -0.57 -1.15 -10.29
C GLY A 95 -1.18 -2.53 -10.53
N TYR A 96 -0.57 -3.57 -9.99
CA TYR A 96 -0.95 -4.98 -10.19
C TYR A 96 -2.09 -5.47 -9.30
N ILE A 97 -2.43 -4.79 -8.19
CA ILE A 97 -3.51 -5.24 -7.31
C ILE A 97 -4.87 -5.02 -7.97
N ARG A 98 -5.83 -5.89 -7.65
CA ARG A 98 -7.21 -5.75 -8.16
C ARG A 98 -8.00 -4.78 -7.31
N LEU A 99 -8.90 -4.01 -7.92
CA LEU A 99 -9.77 -3.05 -7.22
C LEU A 99 -10.63 -3.71 -6.14
N GLY A 100 -11.09 -4.93 -6.41
CA GLY A 100 -11.89 -5.72 -5.50
C GLY A 100 -11.10 -6.67 -4.59
N GLN A 101 -9.77 -6.57 -4.53
CA GLN A 101 -8.96 -7.48 -3.72
C GLN A 101 -9.32 -7.35 -2.23
N PRO A 102 -9.62 -8.46 -1.53
CA PRO A 102 -9.89 -8.42 -0.09
C PRO A 102 -8.66 -7.97 0.69
N ALA A 103 -8.85 -7.12 1.71
CA ALA A 103 -7.75 -6.60 2.53
C ALA A 103 -6.94 -7.71 3.22
N THR A 104 -7.57 -8.86 3.52
CA THR A 104 -6.95 -10.04 4.14
C THR A 104 -5.96 -10.76 3.22
N THR A 105 -5.97 -10.49 1.91
CA THR A 105 -5.06 -11.06 0.93
C THR A 105 -3.88 -10.16 0.62
N LEU A 106 -3.85 -8.95 1.16
CA LEU A 106 -2.74 -8.02 1.00
C LEU A 106 -1.60 -8.40 1.94
N SER A 107 -0.38 -8.34 1.45
CA SER A 107 0.82 -8.38 2.29
C SER A 107 0.90 -7.13 3.19
N GLY A 108 1.72 -7.19 4.25
CA GLY A 108 1.93 -6.05 5.13
C GLY A 108 2.39 -4.79 4.38
N GLY A 109 3.34 -4.93 3.46
CA GLY A 109 3.82 -3.83 2.62
C GLY A 109 2.75 -3.27 1.67
N GLU A 110 1.91 -4.12 1.06
CA GLU A 110 0.79 -3.67 0.22
C GLU A 110 -0.24 -2.90 1.04
N ALA A 111 -0.60 -3.39 2.22
CA ALA A 111 -1.54 -2.71 3.13
C ALA A 111 -1.01 -1.33 3.57
N GLN A 112 0.29 -1.22 3.87
CA GLN A 112 0.94 0.05 4.16
C GLN A 112 0.86 1.02 2.97
N ARG A 113 1.16 0.55 1.76
CA ARG A 113 1.10 1.39 0.54
C ARG A 113 -0.33 1.83 0.20
N VAL A 114 -1.34 0.99 0.42
CA VAL A 114 -2.76 1.40 0.30
C VAL A 114 -3.07 2.54 1.28
N LYS A 115 -2.61 2.43 2.53
CA LYS A 115 -2.77 3.48 3.53
C LYS A 115 -2.02 4.75 3.12
N LEU A 116 -0.79 4.63 2.64
CA LEU A 116 0.01 5.75 2.13
C LEU A 116 -0.70 6.46 0.97
N ALA A 117 -1.23 5.72 -0.02
CA ALA A 117 -2.02 6.28 -1.12
C ALA A 117 -3.24 7.04 -0.62
N SER A 118 -3.92 6.53 0.41
CA SER A 118 -5.06 7.22 1.03
C SER A 118 -4.66 8.54 1.68
N GLU A 119 -3.52 8.58 2.37
CA GLU A 119 -3.00 9.80 3.00
C GLU A 119 -2.55 10.83 1.95
N LEU A 120 -1.90 10.41 0.87
CA LEU A 120 -1.50 11.28 -0.24
C LEU A 120 -2.69 11.97 -0.93
N HIS A 121 -3.85 11.32 -0.92
CA HIS A 121 -5.07 11.90 -1.50
C HIS A 121 -5.68 13.00 -0.63
N ARG A 122 -5.35 13.04 0.66
CA ARG A 122 -5.82 14.06 1.60
C ARG A 122 -5.09 15.39 1.39
N ARG A 123 -5.72 16.48 1.83
CA ARG A 123 -5.07 17.79 1.87
C ARG A 123 -3.89 17.76 2.86
N GLN A 124 -2.68 17.95 2.36
CA GLN A 124 -1.49 17.99 3.16
C GLN A 124 -1.45 19.24 4.05
N THR A 125 -1.13 19.08 5.32
CA THR A 125 -1.01 20.19 6.29
C THR A 125 0.44 20.59 6.54
N GLY A 126 1.42 19.78 6.07
CA GLY A 126 2.85 19.98 6.30
C GLY A 126 3.29 19.80 7.77
N LYS A 127 2.49 19.07 8.58
CA LYS A 127 2.76 18.85 10.01
C LYS A 127 2.54 17.40 10.42
N THR A 128 2.60 16.46 9.47
CA THR A 128 2.39 15.04 9.72
C THR A 128 3.74 14.35 9.87
N PHE A 129 3.85 13.45 10.84
CA PHE A 129 4.96 12.52 10.99
C PHE A 129 4.52 11.14 10.51
N TYR A 130 5.15 10.66 9.44
CA TYR A 130 4.89 9.34 8.86
C TYR A 130 5.96 8.37 9.32
N ILE A 131 5.56 7.19 9.78
CA ILE A 131 6.45 6.07 10.10
C ILE A 131 6.10 4.92 9.16
N LEU A 132 7.07 4.49 8.38
CA LEU A 132 6.94 3.40 7.42
C LEU A 132 7.94 2.31 7.79
N ASP A 133 7.45 1.08 7.89
CA ASP A 133 8.23 -0.09 8.25
C ASP A 133 8.34 -0.99 7.02
N GLU A 134 9.57 -1.13 6.49
CA GLU A 134 9.92 -1.90 5.30
C GLU A 134 8.96 -1.69 4.10
N PRO A 135 8.67 -0.44 3.68
CA PRO A 135 7.67 -0.17 2.64
C PRO A 135 8.07 -0.72 1.26
N THR A 136 9.35 -1.10 1.07
CA THR A 136 9.83 -1.69 -0.20
C THR A 136 9.68 -3.20 -0.28
N THR A 137 9.17 -3.86 0.78
CA THR A 137 9.00 -5.31 0.79
C THR A 137 8.11 -5.77 -0.37
N GLY A 138 8.65 -6.69 -1.19
CA GLY A 138 7.96 -7.26 -2.36
C GLY A 138 7.88 -6.32 -3.57
N LEU A 139 8.58 -5.18 -3.56
CA LEU A 139 8.65 -4.28 -4.71
C LEU A 139 9.79 -4.64 -5.66
N HIS A 140 9.52 -4.48 -6.96
CA HIS A 140 10.55 -4.43 -7.98
C HIS A 140 11.28 -3.08 -7.92
N PHE A 141 12.53 -3.00 -8.41
CA PHE A 141 13.33 -1.78 -8.30
C PHE A 141 12.67 -0.54 -8.94
N GLU A 142 11.88 -0.69 -10.02
CA GLU A 142 11.15 0.44 -10.62
C GLU A 142 10.02 0.94 -9.70
N ASP A 143 9.35 0.04 -8.99
CA ASP A 143 8.32 0.43 -8.01
C ASP A 143 8.95 1.12 -6.80
N VAL A 144 10.17 0.71 -6.38
CA VAL A 144 10.95 1.41 -5.35
C VAL A 144 11.24 2.84 -5.78
N ARG A 145 11.64 3.05 -7.04
CA ARG A 145 11.88 4.38 -7.60
C ARG A 145 10.62 5.25 -7.54
N GLN A 146 9.47 4.70 -7.92
CA GLN A 146 8.18 5.40 -7.84
C GLN A 146 7.81 5.74 -6.39
N LEU A 147 8.00 4.80 -5.47
CA LEU A 147 7.77 5.01 -4.04
C LEU A 147 8.62 6.15 -3.49
N LEU A 148 9.91 6.21 -3.85
CA LEU A 148 10.81 7.31 -3.43
C LEU A 148 10.32 8.68 -3.91
N VAL A 149 9.83 8.79 -5.15
CA VAL A 149 9.22 10.04 -5.65
C VAL A 149 8.02 10.45 -4.81
N VAL A 150 7.22 9.47 -4.38
CA VAL A 150 6.05 9.72 -3.54
C VAL A 150 6.46 10.17 -2.14
N LEU A 151 7.45 9.53 -1.53
CA LEU A 151 7.97 9.90 -0.20
C LEU A 151 8.57 11.31 -0.24
N GLN A 152 9.32 11.64 -1.30
CA GLN A 152 9.87 12.98 -1.48
C GLN A 152 8.78 14.05 -1.56
N ARG A 153 7.69 13.79 -2.28
CA ARG A 153 6.54 14.71 -2.32
C ARG A 153 5.94 14.98 -0.93
N LEU A 154 5.93 13.97 -0.02
CA LEU A 154 5.48 14.17 1.35
C LEU A 154 6.42 15.08 2.13
N VAL A 155 7.73 14.89 1.97
CA VAL A 155 8.76 15.75 2.60
C VAL A 155 8.68 17.17 2.06
N ASP A 156 8.58 17.34 0.75
CA ASP A 156 8.46 18.66 0.09
C ASP A 156 7.20 19.42 0.53
N ALA A 157 6.13 18.69 0.88
CA ALA A 157 4.93 19.27 1.48
C ALA A 157 5.10 19.70 2.95
N GLY A 158 6.30 19.58 3.53
CA GLY A 158 6.66 19.99 4.89
C GLY A 158 6.43 18.93 5.95
N ASN A 159 6.15 17.68 5.58
CA ASN A 159 6.00 16.58 6.53
C ASN A 159 7.35 15.95 6.88
N THR A 160 7.37 15.18 7.96
CA THR A 160 8.52 14.34 8.33
C THR A 160 8.21 12.89 8.01
N VAL A 161 9.12 12.21 7.34
CA VAL A 161 9.00 10.79 6.97
C VAL A 161 10.14 10.00 7.60
N LEU A 162 9.82 9.09 8.50
CA LEU A 162 10.74 8.11 9.08
C LEU A 162 10.51 6.76 8.39
N VAL A 163 11.55 6.20 7.81
CA VAL A 163 11.49 4.91 7.11
C VAL A 163 12.44 3.95 7.79
N ILE A 164 11.96 2.77 8.17
CA ILE A 164 12.76 1.64 8.61
C ILE A 164 13.00 0.80 7.37
N GLU A 165 14.26 0.66 6.93
CA GLU A 165 14.57 0.03 5.66
C GLU A 165 15.95 -0.64 5.63
N HIS A 166 16.07 -1.62 4.74
CA HIS A 166 17.30 -2.31 4.40
C HIS A 166 17.69 -2.12 2.92
N ASN A 167 16.80 -1.54 2.13
CA ASN A 167 17.04 -1.26 0.71
C ASN A 167 17.99 -0.07 0.57
N LEU A 168 19.16 -0.33 -0.03
CA LEU A 168 20.21 0.69 -0.17
C LEU A 168 19.81 1.86 -1.07
N ASP A 169 18.90 1.67 -2.04
CA ASP A 169 18.41 2.77 -2.88
C ASP A 169 17.56 3.75 -2.07
N VAL A 170 16.80 3.25 -1.09
CA VAL A 170 16.07 4.10 -0.14
C VAL A 170 17.03 4.79 0.83
N ILE A 171 17.95 4.02 1.41
CA ILE A 171 18.91 4.53 2.40
C ILE A 171 19.77 5.64 1.83
N LYS A 172 20.32 5.47 0.61
CA LYS A 172 21.13 6.52 -0.04
C LYS A 172 20.36 7.79 -0.41
N SER A 173 19.02 7.69 -0.52
CA SER A 173 18.14 8.81 -0.87
C SER A 173 17.63 9.58 0.36
N ALA A 174 17.97 9.14 1.57
CA ALA A 174 17.55 9.78 2.80
C ALA A 174 18.36 11.07 3.08
N ASP A 175 17.71 12.09 3.68
CA ASP A 175 18.41 13.28 4.15
C ASP A 175 19.26 12.99 5.39
N TYR A 176 18.82 12.01 6.20
CA TYR A 176 19.47 11.66 7.45
C TYR A 176 19.27 10.17 7.77
N ILE A 177 20.32 9.50 8.17
CA ILE A 177 20.33 8.08 8.55
C ILE A 177 20.65 7.95 10.05
N VAL A 178 19.97 7.02 10.71
CA VAL A 178 20.33 6.50 12.03
C VAL A 178 20.59 5.00 11.86
N ASP A 179 21.84 4.61 11.92
CA ASP A 179 22.28 3.20 11.76
C ASP A 179 22.39 2.54 13.12
N LEU A 180 21.63 1.46 13.31
CA LEU A 180 21.57 0.70 14.56
C LEU A 180 22.36 -0.60 14.42
N GLY A 181 23.16 -0.92 15.43
CA GLY A 181 23.98 -2.13 15.41
C GLY A 181 24.76 -2.33 16.71
N PRO A 182 25.94 -2.97 16.63
CA PRO A 182 26.54 -3.63 15.45
C PRO A 182 25.86 -4.93 15.04
N GLU A 183 25.18 -5.62 15.97
CA GLU A 183 24.52 -6.91 15.77
C GLU A 183 23.01 -6.78 16.06
N GLY A 184 22.28 -7.89 16.04
CA GLY A 184 20.87 -7.96 16.43
C GLY A 184 20.69 -8.48 17.87
N GLY A 185 19.46 -8.39 18.40
CA GLY A 185 19.10 -8.87 19.74
C GLY A 185 19.82 -8.12 20.86
N ASP A 186 20.24 -8.85 21.89
CA ASP A 186 20.86 -8.29 23.12
C ASP A 186 22.20 -7.57 22.88
N ARG A 187 22.84 -7.82 21.74
CA ARG A 187 24.11 -7.19 21.34
C ARG A 187 23.96 -6.09 20.29
N GLY A 188 22.74 -5.72 19.97
CA GLY A 188 22.39 -4.70 19.00
C GLY A 188 21.69 -3.50 19.62
N GLY A 189 21.10 -2.67 18.76
CA GLY A 189 20.26 -1.54 19.17
C GLY A 189 21.03 -0.29 19.64
N ALA A 190 22.37 -0.29 19.55
CA ALA A 190 23.15 0.92 19.75
C ALA A 190 23.24 1.73 18.46
N ILE A 191 23.32 3.07 18.56
CA ILE A 191 23.60 3.92 17.40
C ILE A 191 25.07 3.75 17.03
N VAL A 192 25.35 3.16 15.86
CA VAL A 192 26.69 2.96 15.32
C VAL A 192 27.14 4.16 14.50
N ALA A 193 26.23 4.71 13.70
CA ALA A 193 26.46 5.90 12.90
C ALA A 193 25.16 6.69 12.75
N GLN A 194 25.30 8.02 12.58
CA GLN A 194 24.16 8.89 12.25
C GLN A 194 24.65 10.09 11.45
N GLY A 195 23.83 10.57 10.53
CA GLY A 195 24.15 11.71 9.68
C GLY A 195 23.65 11.53 8.25
N THR A 196 24.19 12.32 7.32
CA THR A 196 23.89 12.16 5.90
C THR A 196 24.44 10.82 5.38
N PRO A 197 23.93 10.29 4.26
CA PRO A 197 24.45 9.07 3.64
C PRO A 197 25.97 9.12 3.43
N GLU A 198 26.51 10.26 2.98
CA GLU A 198 27.94 10.48 2.75
C GLU A 198 28.74 10.37 4.06
N HIS A 199 28.20 10.94 5.16
CA HIS A 199 28.85 10.85 6.45
C HIS A 199 28.86 9.40 6.96
N VAL A 200 27.73 8.72 6.92
CA VAL A 200 27.61 7.32 7.35
C VAL A 200 28.53 6.40 6.54
N ALA A 201 28.70 6.68 5.24
CA ALA A 201 29.61 5.93 4.37
C ALA A 201 31.10 6.01 4.81
N THR A 202 31.48 7.02 5.60
CA THR A 202 32.86 7.16 6.13
C THR A 202 33.09 6.40 7.44
N VAL A 203 32.02 5.96 8.12
CA VAL A 203 32.10 5.30 9.43
C VAL A 203 32.44 3.82 9.26
N LYS A 204 33.63 3.43 9.66
CA LYS A 204 34.18 2.06 9.47
C LYS A 204 33.41 0.97 10.21
N GLU A 205 32.84 1.30 11.35
CA GLU A 205 32.06 0.42 12.22
C GLU A 205 30.67 0.16 11.64
N SER A 206 30.15 1.03 10.77
CA SER A 206 28.86 0.88 10.13
C SER A 206 28.90 -0.17 9.02
N HIS A 207 28.09 -1.21 9.15
CA HIS A 207 27.89 -2.17 8.07
C HIS A 207 27.17 -1.51 6.90
N THR A 208 26.13 -0.73 7.17
CA THR A 208 25.39 0.06 6.18
C THR A 208 26.33 1.02 5.44
N GLY A 209 27.21 1.73 6.18
CA GLY A 209 28.17 2.65 5.61
C GLY A 209 29.13 2.01 4.62
N ARG A 210 29.61 0.77 4.90
CA ARG A 210 30.48 0.03 3.97
C ARG A 210 29.82 -0.28 2.62
N PHE A 211 28.50 -0.53 2.62
CA PHE A 211 27.74 -0.76 1.39
C PHE A 211 27.45 0.56 0.68
N LEU A 212 27.06 1.61 1.42
CA LEU A 212 26.83 2.95 0.87
C LEU A 212 28.06 3.52 0.16
N ALA A 213 29.24 3.33 0.73
CA ALA A 213 30.52 3.80 0.14
C ALA A 213 30.82 3.22 -1.26
N ARG A 214 30.09 2.19 -1.70
CA ARG A 214 30.21 1.62 -3.06
C ARG A 214 29.16 2.14 -4.02
N MET A 215 28.16 2.85 -3.52
CA MET A 215 26.98 3.29 -4.27
C MET A 215 26.90 4.83 -4.42
N LEU A 216 27.65 5.55 -3.58
CA LEU A 216 27.86 7.00 -3.63
C LEU A 216 29.12 7.34 -4.40
#